data_88548ad5baa1bb31c5060806004daa9b
#
_entry.id   88548ad5baa1bb31c5060806004daa9b
#
_cell.length_a   1.000
_cell.length_b   1.000
_cell.length_c   1.000
_cell.angle_alpha   90.00
_cell.angle_beta   90.00
_cell.angle_gamma   90.00
#
_symmetry.space_group_name_H-M   'P 1'
#
loop_
_entity.id
_entity.type
_entity.pdbx_description
1 polymer ?
#
loop_
_entity_poly.entity_id
_entity_poly.type
_entity_poly.pdbx_seq_one_letter_code
_entity_poly.pdbx_strand_id
1 'polypeptide(L)'
;ILALRKKVTLKGSMVLEQATPPRQGIVEVTPVKGKKVKSHTRAVRGTADNPMTRAEVETKAYDLIAPILGKACANKLITSIWTLEKVKNIRTLKALLTA
;
A
#
# COMPACT_ATOMS: atom_id res chain seq x y z
N ILE A 1 -7.64 5.52 -17.07
CA ILE A 1 -7.49 5.96 -15.66
C ILE A 1 -7.86 7.43 -15.52
N LEU A 2 -7.32 8.38 -16.31
CA LEU A 2 -7.61 9.83 -16.20
C LEU A 2 -9.10 10.18 -16.40
N ALA A 3 -9.79 9.51 -17.33
CA ALA A 3 -11.22 9.71 -17.56
C ALA A 3 -12.07 9.27 -16.36
N LEU A 4 -11.68 8.19 -15.68
CA LEU A 4 -12.36 7.71 -14.48
C LEU A 4 -12.15 8.68 -13.29
N ARG A 5 -10.94 9.23 -13.14
CA ARG A 5 -10.62 10.21 -12.09
C ARG A 5 -11.56 11.41 -12.08
N LYS A 6 -11.98 11.89 -13.28
CA LYS A 6 -12.93 13.01 -13.41
C LYS A 6 -14.33 12.70 -12.85
N LYS A 7 -14.66 11.42 -12.67
CA LYS A 7 -15.95 10.96 -12.11
C LYS A 7 -15.89 10.73 -10.59
N VAL A 8 -14.72 10.90 -9.97
CA VAL A 8 -14.54 10.72 -8.53
C VAL A 8 -14.77 12.05 -7.83
N THR A 9 -15.68 12.05 -6.86
CA THR A 9 -15.93 13.19 -5.96
C THR A 9 -15.48 12.81 -4.56
N LEU A 10 -14.61 13.62 -3.95
CA LEU A 10 -14.21 13.47 -2.55
C LEU A 10 -15.11 14.34 -1.67
N LYS A 11 -15.60 13.76 -0.58
CA LYS A 11 -16.40 14.46 0.44
C LYS A 11 -15.77 14.26 1.82
N GLY A 12 -15.50 15.34 2.54
CA GLY A 12 -15.13 15.30 3.96
C GLY A 12 -16.31 14.84 4.82
N SER A 13 -15.99 14.17 5.94
CA SER A 13 -17.00 13.70 6.90
C SER A 13 -16.44 13.81 8.32
N MET A 14 -17.04 14.69 9.13
CA MET A 14 -16.69 14.85 10.55
C MET A 14 -16.90 13.54 11.34
N VAL A 15 -17.90 12.75 10.95
CA VAL A 15 -18.16 11.44 11.57
C VAL A 15 -17.01 10.48 11.35
N LEU A 16 -16.42 10.46 10.14
CA LEU A 16 -15.25 9.62 9.84
C LEU A 16 -13.97 10.20 10.43
N GLU A 17 -13.86 11.52 10.53
CA GLU A 17 -12.73 12.21 11.16
C GLU A 17 -12.58 11.81 12.64
N GLN A 18 -13.70 11.75 13.35
CA GLN A 18 -13.78 11.42 14.78
C GLN A 18 -13.92 9.91 15.05
N ALA A 19 -13.97 9.07 14.01
CA ALA A 19 -14.20 7.65 14.15
C ALA A 19 -12.99 6.91 14.76
N THR A 20 -13.28 5.88 15.56
CA THR A 20 -12.30 4.96 16.11
C THR A 20 -12.51 3.56 15.53
N PRO A 21 -11.46 2.90 15.00
CA PRO A 21 -10.11 3.41 14.78
C PRO A 21 -10.07 4.56 13.73
N PRO A 22 -9.01 5.40 13.74
CA PRO A 22 -8.91 6.54 12.82
C PRO A 22 -8.66 6.12 11.37
N ARG A 23 -8.76 7.08 10.44
CA ARG A 23 -8.50 6.91 8.99
C ARG A 23 -9.49 5.97 8.30
N GLN A 24 -10.73 5.97 8.74
CA GLN A 24 -11.80 5.25 8.05
C GLN A 24 -12.15 5.90 6.72
N GLY A 25 -12.69 5.10 5.80
CA GLY A 25 -13.12 5.60 4.50
C GLY A 25 -14.34 4.85 3.97
N ILE A 26 -15.21 5.57 3.29
CA ILE A 26 -16.36 5.00 2.60
C ILE A 26 -16.21 5.28 1.11
N VAL A 27 -16.33 4.24 0.30
CA VAL A 27 -16.37 4.34 -1.16
C VAL A 27 -17.76 3.94 -1.63
N GLU A 28 -18.38 4.80 -2.43
CA GLU A 28 -19.63 4.52 -3.09
C GLU A 28 -19.42 4.55 -4.61
N VAL A 29 -19.84 3.50 -5.28
CA VAL A 29 -19.76 3.38 -6.75
C VAL A 29 -21.16 3.24 -7.32
N THR A 30 -21.50 4.10 -8.26
CA THR A 30 -22.74 4.02 -9.03
C THR A 30 -22.36 3.55 -10.44
N PRO A 31 -22.58 2.28 -10.80
CA PRO A 31 -22.30 1.79 -12.14
C PRO A 31 -23.33 2.34 -13.14
N VAL A 32 -23.00 2.31 -14.44
CA VAL A 32 -23.93 2.71 -15.52
C VAL A 32 -25.16 1.81 -15.54
N LYS A 33 -24.96 0.53 -15.23
CA LYS A 33 -26.05 -0.47 -15.08
C LYS A 33 -25.86 -1.19 -13.75
N GLY A 34 -26.94 -1.43 -13.02
CA GLY A 34 -26.93 -2.12 -11.74
C GLY A 34 -27.16 -1.22 -10.54
N LYS A 35 -27.07 -1.81 -9.35
CA LYS A 35 -27.31 -1.12 -8.08
C LYS A 35 -26.04 -0.40 -7.59
N LYS A 36 -26.21 0.72 -6.89
CA LYS A 36 -25.15 1.40 -6.15
C LYS A 36 -24.50 0.47 -5.16
N VAL A 37 -23.17 0.43 -5.17
CA VAL A 37 -22.34 -0.37 -4.25
C VAL A 37 -21.67 0.58 -3.27
N LYS A 38 -21.66 0.21 -1.99
CA LYS A 38 -21.00 0.95 -0.90
C LYS A 38 -20.06 0.01 -0.16
N SER A 39 -18.84 0.45 0.07
CA SER A 39 -17.85 -0.25 0.89
C SER A 39 -17.33 0.70 1.97
N HIS A 40 -17.21 0.20 3.19
CA HIS A 40 -16.69 0.93 4.34
C HIS A 40 -15.43 0.24 4.86
N THR A 41 -14.30 0.89 4.73
CA THR A 41 -13.03 0.47 5.34
C THR A 41 -12.94 1.04 6.74
N ARG A 42 -13.16 0.21 7.75
CA ARG A 42 -13.09 0.60 9.17
C ARG A 42 -11.66 0.67 9.68
N ALA A 43 -10.81 -0.25 9.26
CA ALA A 43 -9.39 -0.28 9.67
C ALA A 43 -8.52 -0.36 8.42
N VAL A 44 -7.63 0.60 8.27
CA VAL A 44 -6.70 0.67 7.14
C VAL A 44 -5.70 -0.49 7.21
N ARG A 45 -5.43 -1.13 6.07
CA ARG A 45 -4.45 -2.22 5.99
C ARG A 45 -3.05 -1.73 6.39
N GLY A 46 -2.40 -2.45 7.30
CA GLY A 46 -1.07 -2.09 7.83
C GLY A 46 -1.11 -1.28 9.13
N THR A 47 -2.28 -1.12 9.75
CA THR A 47 -2.41 -0.57 11.12
C THR A 47 -2.46 -1.69 12.15
N ALA A 48 -2.39 -1.34 13.44
CA ALA A 48 -2.53 -2.30 14.55
C ALA A 48 -3.86 -3.06 14.50
N ASP A 49 -4.94 -2.41 14.08
CA ASP A 49 -6.28 -3.00 13.98
C ASP A 49 -6.46 -3.86 12.72
N ASN A 50 -5.55 -3.78 11.75
CA ASN A 50 -5.55 -4.56 10.51
C ASN A 50 -4.12 -4.76 10.00
N PRO A 51 -3.28 -5.55 10.71
CA PRO A 51 -1.86 -5.70 10.41
C PRO A 51 -1.65 -6.44 9.08
N MET A 52 -0.61 -6.04 8.36
CA MET A 52 -0.13 -6.76 7.19
C MET A 52 0.71 -7.97 7.61
N THR A 53 0.55 -9.06 6.91
CA THR A 53 1.47 -10.19 6.99
C THR A 53 2.81 -9.83 6.33
N ARG A 54 3.88 -10.57 6.69
CA ARG A 54 5.18 -10.42 6.04
C ARG A 54 5.08 -10.58 4.51
N ALA A 55 4.36 -11.59 4.04
CA ALA A 55 4.18 -11.85 2.62
C ALA A 55 3.51 -10.68 1.88
N GLU A 56 2.52 -10.02 2.49
CA GLU A 56 1.87 -8.84 1.90
C GLU A 56 2.82 -7.64 1.83
N VAL A 57 3.67 -7.46 2.85
CA VAL A 57 4.69 -6.40 2.84
C VAL A 57 5.73 -6.67 1.75
N GLU A 58 6.19 -7.93 1.62
CA GLU A 58 7.12 -8.36 0.57
C GLU A 58 6.52 -8.15 -0.83
N THR A 59 5.26 -8.56 -1.05
CA THR A 59 4.57 -8.37 -2.32
C THR A 59 4.48 -6.89 -2.68
N LYS A 60 4.05 -6.05 -1.75
CA LYS A 60 3.98 -4.60 -1.95
C LYS A 60 5.34 -4.00 -2.28
N ALA A 61 6.39 -4.38 -1.55
CA ALA A 61 7.76 -3.92 -1.81
C ALA A 61 8.23 -4.36 -3.19
N TYR A 62 8.00 -5.61 -3.56
CA TYR A 62 8.37 -6.15 -4.87
C TYR A 62 7.68 -5.39 -6.01
N ASP A 63 6.36 -5.16 -5.92
CA ASP A 63 5.58 -4.47 -6.94
C ASP A 63 6.04 -3.02 -7.17
N LEU A 64 6.56 -2.37 -6.13
CA LEU A 64 7.09 -1.00 -6.22
C LEU A 64 8.54 -0.96 -6.75
N ILE A 65 9.37 -1.92 -6.36
CA ILE A 65 10.81 -1.90 -6.63
C ILE A 65 11.14 -2.56 -7.99
N ALA A 66 10.54 -3.71 -8.30
CA ALA A 66 10.89 -4.49 -9.48
C ALA A 66 10.74 -3.77 -10.82
N PRO A 67 9.73 -2.88 -11.02
CA PRO A 67 9.63 -2.09 -12.25
C PRO A 67 10.78 -1.10 -12.47
N ILE A 68 11.45 -0.67 -11.39
CA ILE A 68 12.51 0.34 -11.42
C ILE A 68 13.90 -0.31 -11.41
N LEU A 69 14.14 -1.22 -10.47
CA LEU A 69 15.48 -1.81 -10.22
C LEU A 69 15.63 -3.23 -10.80
N GLY A 70 14.58 -3.77 -11.42
CA GLY A 70 14.56 -5.14 -11.91
C GLY A 70 14.26 -6.19 -10.84
N LYS A 71 13.73 -7.33 -11.27
CA LYS A 71 13.25 -8.42 -10.39
C LYS A 71 14.33 -9.00 -9.47
N ALA A 72 15.54 -9.21 -10.01
CA ALA A 72 16.65 -9.79 -9.24
C ALA A 72 17.12 -8.84 -8.13
N CYS A 73 17.21 -7.55 -8.41
CA CYS A 73 17.59 -6.53 -7.45
C CYS A 73 16.51 -6.35 -6.36
N ALA A 74 15.22 -6.33 -6.75
CA ALA A 74 14.11 -6.27 -5.82
C ALA A 74 14.16 -7.40 -4.80
N ASN A 75 14.33 -8.65 -5.26
CA ASN A 75 14.41 -9.81 -4.38
C ASN A 75 15.62 -9.74 -3.43
N LYS A 76 16.80 -9.35 -3.94
CA LYS A 76 18.00 -9.19 -3.10
C LYS A 76 17.80 -8.11 -2.04
N LEU A 77 17.21 -6.97 -2.41
CA LEU A 77 16.96 -5.88 -1.47
C LEU A 77 15.96 -6.30 -0.38
N ILE A 78 14.84 -6.91 -0.75
CA ILE A 78 13.84 -7.40 0.20
C ILE A 78 14.46 -8.40 1.18
N THR A 79 15.23 -9.39 0.68
CA THR A 79 15.91 -10.36 1.51
C THR A 79 16.91 -9.70 2.46
N SER A 80 17.70 -8.73 1.96
CA SER A 80 18.68 -8.01 2.77
C SER A 80 18.04 -7.19 3.89
N ILE A 81 16.86 -6.59 3.65
CA ILE A 81 16.11 -5.84 4.66
C ILE A 81 15.58 -6.78 5.74
N TRP A 82 15.06 -7.97 5.37
CA TRP A 82 14.58 -8.95 6.35
C TRP A 82 15.68 -9.62 7.18
N THR A 83 16.94 -9.48 6.77
CA THR A 83 18.12 -10.01 7.48
C THR A 83 19.09 -8.88 7.81
N LEU A 84 18.56 -7.68 8.04
CA LEU A 84 19.38 -6.47 8.22
C LEU A 84 20.35 -6.60 9.40
N GLU A 85 19.96 -7.31 10.44
CA GLU A 85 20.80 -7.62 11.61
C GLU A 85 22.07 -8.42 11.27
N LYS A 86 22.10 -9.10 10.10
CA LYS A 86 23.26 -9.85 9.60
C LYS A 86 24.15 -9.03 8.68
N VAL A 87 23.71 -7.85 8.28
CA VAL A 87 24.45 -6.97 7.39
C VAL A 87 25.56 -6.24 8.14
N LYS A 88 26.81 -6.67 7.96
CA LYS A 88 27.98 -6.09 8.65
C LYS A 88 28.25 -4.62 8.27
N ASN A 89 27.89 -4.21 7.05
CA ASN A 89 28.10 -2.86 6.57
C ASN A 89 26.91 -2.41 5.72
N ILE A 90 26.13 -1.49 6.26
CA ILE A 90 24.91 -0.96 5.61
C ILE A 90 25.20 -0.31 4.23
N ARG A 91 26.42 0.19 4.00
CA ARG A 91 26.83 0.79 2.72
C ARG A 91 26.76 -0.20 1.56
N THR A 92 26.84 -1.52 1.82
CA THR A 92 26.71 -2.55 0.77
C THR A 92 25.33 -2.54 0.12
N LEU A 93 24.30 -2.05 0.81
CA LEU A 93 22.95 -1.93 0.26
C LEU A 93 22.86 -0.82 -0.80
N LYS A 94 23.81 0.12 -0.83
CA LYS A 94 23.83 1.22 -1.82
C LYS A 94 23.74 0.69 -3.25
N ALA A 95 24.49 -0.37 -3.57
CA ALA A 95 24.50 -0.98 -4.89
C ALA A 95 23.13 -1.60 -5.30
N LEU A 96 22.24 -1.87 -4.34
CA LEU A 96 20.90 -2.39 -4.57
C LEU A 96 19.83 -1.26 -4.65
N LEU A 97 20.21 0.00 -4.40
CA LEU A 97 19.32 1.15 -4.36
C LEU A 97 19.50 2.09 -5.57
N THR A 98 20.47 1.79 -6.42
CA THR A 98 20.75 2.58 -7.64
C THR A 98 20.32 1.81 -8.88
N ALA A 99 19.54 2.46 -9.75
CA ALA A 99 19.22 1.96 -11.09
C ALA A 99 20.41 2.15 -12.02
#